data_03f28fa6fb39ca670d8492085988f4c5
#
_entry.id   03f28fa6fb39ca670d8492085988f4c5
#
_cell.length_a   1.000
_cell.length_b   1.000
_cell.length_c   1.000
_cell.angle_alpha   90.00
_cell.angle_beta   90.00
_cell.angle_gamma   90.00
#
_symmetry.space_group_name_H-M   'P 1'
#
loop_
_entity.id
_entity.type
_entity.pdbx_description
1 polymer ?
#
loop_
_entity_poly.entity_id
_entity_poly.type
_entity_poly.pdbx_seq_one_letter_code
_entity_poly.pdbx_strand_id
1 'polypeptide(L)'
;MQELPDLTAAVKYNIVDDSSREGLTAAWKAWIEEAVSEGGVIPPGNAPGETKWQSRSVARATKPEIRLTAGKPIQGITIEGLIDRIVKENPVVVFIKGTRQQPQCGFSFRVLQMLNTLKADYEVVNVLDEYHNPGLRDAVKNYSQWPTIPQLYVKGEFVGGADIAEQMMNTGELQIMLRDAMQAEAKA
;
A
#
# COMPACT_ATOMS: atom_id res chain seq x y z
N MET A 1 34.45 2.19 29.38
CA MET A 1 33.13 1.58 29.59
C MET A 1 32.10 2.55 29.03
N GLN A 2 31.62 2.26 27.83
CA GLN A 2 30.52 3.01 27.25
C GLN A 2 29.22 2.37 27.75
N GLU A 3 28.41 3.15 28.48
CA GLU A 3 27.11 2.70 28.90
C GLU A 3 26.25 2.40 27.66
N LEU A 4 25.77 1.16 27.57
CA LEU A 4 24.80 0.76 26.57
C LEU A 4 23.51 1.58 26.78
N PRO A 5 22.90 2.13 25.72
CA PRO A 5 21.63 2.83 25.86
C PRO A 5 20.59 1.86 26.40
N ASP A 6 19.81 2.36 27.36
CA ASP A 6 18.73 1.61 27.99
C ASP A 6 17.69 1.19 26.96
N LEU A 7 17.81 -0.05 26.49
CA LEU A 7 16.91 -0.66 25.51
C LEU A 7 15.48 -0.89 26.03
N THR A 8 15.28 -0.74 27.35
CA THR A 8 13.94 -0.80 27.96
C THR A 8 13.07 0.38 27.54
N ALA A 9 13.64 1.51 27.12
CA ALA A 9 12.89 2.66 26.62
C ALA A 9 12.34 2.43 25.19
N ALA A 10 13.02 1.67 24.36
CA ALA A 10 12.59 1.38 22.99
C ALA A 10 11.40 0.40 22.92
N VAL A 11 11.19 -0.40 23.95
CA VAL A 11 10.10 -1.39 24.02
C VAL A 11 8.78 -0.76 24.48
N LYS A 12 8.78 0.48 24.96
CA LYS A 12 7.57 1.15 25.46
C LYS A 12 6.62 1.71 24.40
N TYR A 13 7.01 1.71 23.15
CA TYR A 13 6.15 2.18 22.06
C TYR A 13 5.43 1.03 21.38
N ASN A 14 4.13 0.90 21.64
CA ASN A 14 3.12 0.03 20.99
C ASN A 14 2.93 -1.40 21.53
N ILE A 15 2.98 -1.63 22.81
CA ILE A 15 2.36 -2.82 23.38
C ILE A 15 0.99 -2.43 23.95
N VAL A 16 -0.06 -2.57 23.15
CA VAL A 16 -1.44 -2.62 23.63
C VAL A 16 -1.63 -3.96 24.35
N ASP A 17 -2.13 -3.88 25.57
CA ASP A 17 -2.33 -4.99 26.49
C ASP A 17 -3.22 -6.09 25.87
N ASP A 18 -2.62 -7.23 25.53
CA ASP A 18 -3.32 -8.43 25.09
C ASP A 18 -2.60 -9.66 25.65
N SER A 19 -3.30 -10.41 26.46
CA SER A 19 -2.82 -11.61 27.17
C SER A 19 -2.32 -12.74 26.26
N SER A 20 -2.57 -12.69 24.94
CA SER A 20 -2.02 -13.63 23.96
C SER A 20 -0.54 -13.35 23.61
N ARG A 21 0.07 -12.30 24.18
CA ARG A 21 1.41 -11.81 23.84
C ARG A 21 2.54 -12.26 24.79
N GLU A 22 2.26 -12.98 25.86
CA GLU A 22 3.30 -13.42 26.79
C GLU A 22 4.36 -14.28 26.10
N GLY A 23 3.95 -15.16 25.18
CA GLY A 23 4.86 -15.96 24.39
C GLY A 23 5.74 -15.16 23.43
N LEU A 24 5.18 -14.13 22.81
CA LEU A 24 5.90 -13.21 21.90
C LEU A 24 6.91 -12.34 22.67
N THR A 25 6.55 -11.90 23.88
CA THR A 25 7.44 -11.10 24.72
C THR A 25 8.62 -11.94 25.22
N ALA A 26 8.40 -13.21 25.55
CA ALA A 26 9.44 -14.14 25.94
C ALA A 26 10.40 -14.46 24.77
N ALA A 27 9.87 -14.69 23.56
CA ALA A 27 10.67 -14.93 22.37
C ALA A 27 11.51 -13.71 21.98
N TRP A 28 10.99 -12.49 22.13
CA TRP A 28 11.71 -11.24 21.89
C TRP A 28 12.85 -11.05 22.91
N LYS A 29 12.61 -11.34 24.18
CA LYS A 29 13.64 -11.24 25.21
C LYS A 29 14.78 -12.23 24.95
N ALA A 30 14.44 -13.49 24.64
CA ALA A 30 15.43 -14.52 24.33
C ALA A 30 16.28 -14.12 23.09
N TRP A 31 15.66 -13.57 22.05
CA TRP A 31 16.35 -13.13 20.87
C TRP A 31 17.28 -11.91 21.12
N ILE A 32 16.84 -10.95 21.95
CA ILE A 32 17.67 -9.81 22.35
C ILE A 32 18.85 -10.29 23.20
N GLU A 33 18.64 -11.21 24.14
CA GLU A 33 19.68 -11.79 25.00
C GLU A 33 20.71 -12.57 24.16
N GLU A 34 20.27 -13.33 23.17
CA GLU A 34 21.14 -14.04 22.23
C GLU A 34 21.96 -13.07 21.38
N ALA A 35 21.33 -12.06 20.80
CA ALA A 35 22.01 -11.03 20.00
C ALA A 35 23.04 -10.23 20.81
N VAL A 36 22.76 -9.93 22.07
CA VAL A 36 23.70 -9.23 22.97
C VAL A 36 24.86 -10.14 23.37
N SER A 37 24.64 -11.46 23.54
CA SER A 37 25.70 -12.42 23.86
C SER A 37 26.68 -12.66 22.71
N GLU A 38 26.24 -12.44 21.47
CA GLU A 38 27.05 -12.63 20.25
C GLU A 38 27.83 -11.39 19.80
N GLY A 39 27.85 -10.32 20.59
CA GLY A 39 28.71 -9.16 20.31
C GLY A 39 27.98 -7.83 20.07
N GLY A 40 26.72 -7.74 20.44
CA GLY A 40 26.00 -6.45 20.57
C GLY A 40 25.55 -5.80 19.27
N VAL A 41 25.61 -6.49 18.14
CA VAL A 41 25.05 -6.01 16.88
C VAL A 41 23.78 -6.81 16.62
N ILE A 42 22.65 -6.17 16.86
CA ILE A 42 21.35 -6.70 16.38
C ILE A 42 21.42 -6.68 14.86
N PRO A 43 21.47 -7.84 14.17
CA PRO A 43 21.52 -7.83 12.71
C PRO A 43 20.24 -7.15 12.21
N PRO A 44 20.30 -6.35 11.11
CA PRO A 44 19.12 -5.89 10.44
C PRO A 44 18.43 -7.12 9.83
N GLY A 45 17.55 -7.71 10.55
CA GLY A 45 16.88 -8.95 10.19
C GLY A 45 15.62 -9.14 10.97
N ASN A 46 14.82 -10.03 10.48
CA ASN A 46 13.49 -10.29 10.97
C ASN A 46 13.55 -10.84 12.38
N ALA A 47 12.91 -10.16 13.31
CA ALA A 47 12.67 -10.69 14.65
C ALA A 47 11.90 -12.02 14.59
N PRO A 48 12.11 -12.94 15.57
CA PRO A 48 11.37 -14.19 15.63
C PRO A 48 9.86 -13.94 15.62
N GLY A 49 9.15 -14.48 14.63
CA GLY A 49 7.74 -14.24 14.39
C GLY A 49 7.42 -13.26 13.27
N GLU A 50 8.41 -12.63 12.65
CA GLU A 50 8.24 -11.93 11.39
C GLU A 50 7.87 -12.92 10.29
N THR A 51 6.59 -12.99 10.00
CA THR A 51 6.07 -13.78 8.90
C THR A 51 6.40 -13.10 7.57
N LYS A 52 6.29 -13.82 6.45
CA LYS A 52 6.40 -13.33 5.05
C LYS A 52 5.60 -12.04 4.71
N TRP A 53 4.88 -11.55 5.67
CA TRP A 53 4.05 -10.36 5.70
C TRP A 53 4.81 -9.04 5.63
N GLN A 54 5.93 -8.90 6.36
CA GLN A 54 6.69 -7.66 6.41
C GLN A 54 7.46 -7.44 5.10
N SER A 55 7.95 -8.52 4.49
CA SER A 55 8.55 -8.43 3.16
C SER A 55 7.53 -7.96 2.10
N ARG A 56 6.26 -8.38 2.20
CA ARG A 56 5.21 -7.89 1.29
C ARG A 56 4.79 -6.44 1.57
N SER A 57 4.75 -6.01 2.84
CA SER A 57 4.43 -4.61 3.17
C SER A 57 5.54 -3.65 2.76
N VAL A 58 6.81 -4.02 2.95
CA VAL A 58 7.96 -3.25 2.49
C VAL A 58 7.99 -3.23 0.95
N ALA A 59 7.81 -4.36 0.28
CA ALA A 59 7.74 -4.44 -1.18
C ALA A 59 6.60 -3.57 -1.73
N ARG A 60 5.43 -3.54 -1.07
CA ARG A 60 4.34 -2.64 -1.44
C ARG A 60 4.69 -1.16 -1.27
N ALA A 61 5.35 -0.80 -0.16
CA ALA A 61 5.77 0.57 0.09
C ALA A 61 6.81 1.07 -0.94
N THR A 62 7.58 0.16 -1.52
CA THR A 62 8.62 0.47 -2.51
C THR A 62 8.21 0.22 -3.96
N LYS A 63 7.00 -0.35 -4.19
CA LYS A 63 6.50 -0.60 -5.54
C LYS A 63 6.34 0.74 -6.28
N PRO A 64 6.95 0.91 -7.45
CA PRO A 64 6.86 2.17 -8.20
C PRO A 64 5.44 2.43 -8.69
N GLU A 65 5.12 3.69 -8.90
CA GLU A 65 3.87 4.08 -9.53
C GLU A 65 3.87 3.70 -11.02
N ILE A 66 2.70 3.34 -11.54
CA ILE A 66 2.52 3.14 -12.99
C ILE A 66 2.61 4.50 -13.68
N ARG A 67 3.41 4.53 -14.73
CA ARG A 67 3.58 5.65 -15.65
C ARG A 67 2.98 5.28 -17.00
N LEU A 68 2.02 6.08 -17.46
CA LEU A 68 1.34 5.84 -18.75
C LEU A 68 2.27 5.98 -19.94
N THR A 69 3.22 6.92 -19.84
CA THR A 69 4.18 7.18 -20.89
C THR A 69 5.60 7.20 -20.32
N ALA A 70 6.58 6.98 -21.19
CA ALA A 70 8.00 7.16 -20.82
C ALA A 70 8.46 8.62 -21.00
N GLY A 71 7.57 9.59 -20.76
CA GLY A 71 7.83 11.01 -21.04
C GLY A 71 7.75 11.36 -22.54
N LYS A 72 7.16 10.47 -23.37
CA LYS A 72 6.95 10.70 -24.81
C LYS A 72 5.50 10.34 -25.16
N PRO A 73 4.85 11.10 -26.08
CA PRO A 73 3.53 10.73 -26.56
C PRO A 73 3.53 9.34 -27.17
N ILE A 74 2.56 8.51 -26.82
CA ILE A 74 2.37 7.20 -27.43
C ILE A 74 1.53 7.42 -28.69
N GLN A 75 2.10 7.10 -29.86
CA GLN A 75 1.38 7.23 -31.12
C GLN A 75 0.28 6.16 -31.22
N GLY A 76 -0.92 6.60 -31.59
CA GLY A 76 -2.03 5.69 -31.91
C GLY A 76 -2.88 5.20 -30.72
N ILE A 77 -2.57 5.58 -29.49
CA ILE A 77 -3.37 5.22 -28.31
C ILE A 77 -3.82 6.50 -27.61
N THR A 78 -5.11 6.61 -27.32
CA THR A 78 -5.65 7.73 -26.53
C THR A 78 -5.35 7.54 -25.06
N ILE A 79 -5.40 8.62 -24.28
CA ILE A 79 -5.18 8.54 -22.83
C ILE A 79 -6.26 7.70 -22.13
N GLU A 80 -7.50 7.76 -22.62
CA GLU A 80 -8.61 6.92 -22.16
C GLU A 80 -8.34 5.45 -22.45
N GLY A 81 -7.76 5.12 -23.61
CA GLY A 81 -7.34 3.77 -23.95
C GLY A 81 -6.23 3.24 -23.05
N LEU A 82 -5.31 4.11 -22.59
CA LEU A 82 -4.30 3.77 -21.60
C LEU A 82 -4.91 3.54 -20.21
N ILE A 83 -5.88 4.38 -19.81
CA ILE A 83 -6.60 4.19 -18.54
C ILE A 83 -7.33 2.83 -18.57
N ASP A 84 -8.09 2.57 -19.63
CA ASP A 84 -8.83 1.31 -19.80
C ASP A 84 -7.92 0.08 -19.71
N ARG A 85 -6.78 0.15 -20.36
CA ARG A 85 -5.77 -0.89 -20.31
C ARG A 85 -5.24 -1.12 -18.89
N ILE A 86 -4.84 -0.05 -18.19
CA ILE A 86 -4.27 -0.17 -16.83
C ILE A 86 -5.28 -0.75 -15.86
N VAL A 87 -6.53 -0.30 -15.88
CA VAL A 87 -7.55 -0.78 -14.94
C VAL A 87 -7.98 -2.22 -15.22
N LYS A 88 -7.84 -2.69 -16.46
CA LYS A 88 -8.17 -4.09 -16.84
C LYS A 88 -7.00 -5.05 -16.63
N GLU A 89 -5.77 -4.60 -16.86
CA GLU A 89 -4.57 -5.43 -16.69
C GLU A 89 -4.18 -5.63 -15.22
N ASN A 90 -4.65 -4.77 -14.33
CA ASN A 90 -4.30 -4.83 -12.91
C ASN A 90 -5.55 -5.04 -12.04
N PRO A 91 -5.52 -5.98 -11.09
CA PRO A 91 -6.67 -6.31 -10.25
C PRO A 91 -7.17 -5.16 -9.40
N VAL A 92 -6.25 -4.33 -8.89
CA VAL A 92 -6.57 -3.17 -8.05
C VAL A 92 -5.71 -1.99 -8.48
N VAL A 93 -6.36 -0.91 -8.89
CA VAL A 93 -5.70 0.33 -9.33
C VAL A 93 -6.27 1.52 -8.57
N VAL A 94 -5.41 2.41 -8.10
CA VAL A 94 -5.83 3.66 -7.49
C VAL A 94 -5.15 4.85 -8.16
N PHE A 95 -5.96 5.78 -8.65
CA PHE A 95 -5.52 7.08 -9.14
C PHE A 95 -5.51 8.07 -7.98
N ILE A 96 -4.35 8.64 -7.68
CA ILE A 96 -4.13 9.54 -6.54
C ILE A 96 -3.42 10.81 -6.94
N LYS A 97 -3.44 11.80 -6.05
CA LYS A 97 -2.59 12.97 -6.11
C LYS A 97 -1.32 12.71 -5.31
N GLY A 98 -0.17 12.70 -5.97
CA GLY A 98 1.13 12.38 -5.40
C GLY A 98 1.53 10.92 -5.56
N THR A 99 2.53 10.49 -4.82
CA THR A 99 3.08 9.13 -4.86
C THR A 99 2.56 8.27 -3.72
N ARG A 100 2.83 6.98 -3.77
CA ARG A 100 2.51 6.03 -2.69
C ARG A 100 3.16 6.44 -1.36
N GLN A 101 4.40 6.92 -1.40
CA GLN A 101 5.15 7.35 -0.23
C GLN A 101 4.81 8.77 0.21
N GLN A 102 4.44 9.62 -0.76
CA GLN A 102 4.15 11.05 -0.53
C GLN A 102 2.84 11.45 -1.20
N PRO A 103 1.68 11.01 -0.69
CA PRO A 103 0.39 11.47 -1.18
C PRO A 103 0.22 12.96 -0.86
N GLN A 104 -0.14 13.74 -1.87
CA GLN A 104 -0.30 15.20 -1.77
C GLN A 104 -1.75 15.64 -1.48
N CYS A 105 -2.58 14.72 -0.98
CA CYS A 105 -3.98 14.99 -0.67
C CYS A 105 -4.44 14.06 0.45
N GLY A 106 -5.12 14.62 1.47
CA GLY A 106 -5.64 13.85 2.59
C GLY A 106 -6.60 12.72 2.20
N PHE A 107 -7.42 12.93 1.17
CA PHE A 107 -8.30 11.88 0.63
C PHE A 107 -7.50 10.76 -0.04
N SER A 108 -6.45 11.09 -0.80
CA SER A 108 -5.55 10.08 -1.37
C SER A 108 -4.84 9.29 -0.29
N PHE A 109 -4.37 9.94 0.76
CA PHE A 109 -3.76 9.30 1.92
C PHE A 109 -4.72 8.33 2.61
N ARG A 110 -5.99 8.71 2.83
CA ARG A 110 -7.02 7.83 3.44
C ARG A 110 -7.23 6.55 2.63
N VAL A 111 -7.36 6.66 1.31
CA VAL A 111 -7.52 5.46 0.46
C VAL A 111 -6.31 4.55 0.54
N LEU A 112 -5.10 5.10 0.48
CA LEU A 112 -3.88 4.31 0.64
C LEU A 112 -3.81 3.63 2.01
N GLN A 113 -4.20 4.32 3.09
CA GLN A 113 -4.27 3.72 4.43
C GLN A 113 -5.26 2.55 4.48
N MET A 114 -6.46 2.70 3.91
CA MET A 114 -7.45 1.62 3.85
C MET A 114 -6.91 0.39 3.11
N LEU A 115 -6.34 0.58 1.92
CA LEU A 115 -5.76 -0.50 1.13
C LEU A 115 -4.59 -1.19 1.87
N ASN A 116 -3.75 -0.42 2.56
CA ASN A 116 -2.65 -0.95 3.37
C ASN A 116 -3.17 -1.73 4.59
N THR A 117 -4.20 -1.23 5.28
CA THR A 117 -4.83 -1.91 6.42
C THR A 117 -5.44 -3.25 5.99
N LEU A 118 -6.11 -3.27 4.84
CA LEU A 118 -6.68 -4.49 4.24
C LEU A 118 -5.62 -5.38 3.57
N LYS A 119 -4.35 -4.93 3.56
CA LYS A 119 -3.22 -5.66 3.01
C LYS A 119 -3.40 -6.01 1.52
N ALA A 120 -4.15 -5.19 0.81
CA ALA A 120 -4.34 -5.34 -0.61
C ALA A 120 -3.02 -5.15 -1.38
N ASP A 121 -2.81 -5.90 -2.44
CA ASP A 121 -1.85 -5.54 -3.47
C ASP A 121 -2.53 -4.64 -4.49
N TYR A 122 -1.97 -3.48 -4.77
CA TYR A 122 -2.58 -2.48 -5.64
C TYR A 122 -1.53 -1.67 -6.39
N GLU A 123 -1.92 -1.17 -7.54
CA GLU A 123 -1.13 -0.24 -8.33
C GLU A 123 -1.53 1.20 -8.03
N VAL A 124 -0.54 2.08 -8.09
CA VAL A 124 -0.74 3.53 -7.92
C VAL A 124 -0.45 4.25 -9.21
N VAL A 125 -1.31 5.17 -9.57
CA VAL A 125 -1.10 6.09 -10.69
C VAL A 125 -1.20 7.52 -10.18
N ASN A 126 -0.12 8.29 -10.34
CA ASN A 126 -0.06 9.68 -9.91
C ASN A 126 -0.66 10.59 -11.00
N VAL A 127 -1.82 11.19 -10.71
CA VAL A 127 -2.48 12.11 -11.65
C VAL A 127 -1.86 13.51 -11.71
N LEU A 128 -0.85 13.79 -10.88
CA LEU A 128 -0.12 15.07 -10.90
C LEU A 128 1.22 14.98 -11.64
N ASP A 129 1.59 13.79 -12.11
CA ASP A 129 2.82 13.59 -12.89
C ASP A 129 2.56 13.93 -14.36
N GLU A 130 2.54 15.21 -14.68
CA GLU A 130 2.29 15.69 -16.05
C GLU A 130 3.39 15.26 -17.03
N TYR A 131 4.58 14.93 -16.56
CA TYR A 131 5.65 14.48 -17.44
C TYR A 131 5.41 13.07 -18.00
N HIS A 132 4.98 12.13 -17.13
CA HIS A 132 4.71 10.75 -17.53
C HIS A 132 3.22 10.49 -17.81
N ASN A 133 2.35 11.32 -17.27
CA ASN A 133 0.90 11.15 -17.32
C ASN A 133 0.19 12.43 -17.80
N PRO A 134 0.58 13.02 -18.95
CA PRO A 134 0.05 14.30 -19.39
C PRO A 134 -1.47 14.23 -19.58
N GLY A 135 -2.21 15.18 -18.98
CA GLY A 135 -3.67 15.26 -19.09
C GLY A 135 -4.46 14.16 -18.37
N LEU A 136 -3.80 13.26 -17.67
CA LEU A 136 -4.43 12.12 -16.99
C LEU A 136 -5.49 12.55 -15.98
N ARG A 137 -5.25 13.64 -15.26
CA ARG A 137 -6.14 14.11 -14.19
C ARG A 137 -7.57 14.35 -14.68
N ASP A 138 -7.72 14.92 -15.84
CA ASP A 138 -9.04 15.23 -16.41
C ASP A 138 -9.57 14.01 -17.20
N ALA A 139 -8.70 13.29 -17.87
CA ALA A 139 -9.07 12.07 -18.57
C ALA A 139 -9.68 11.02 -17.65
N VAL A 140 -9.10 10.77 -16.46
CA VAL A 140 -9.64 9.77 -15.51
C VAL A 140 -10.99 10.18 -14.93
N LYS A 141 -11.25 11.49 -14.74
CA LYS A 141 -12.57 11.98 -14.31
C LYS A 141 -13.61 11.79 -15.42
N ASN A 142 -13.24 12.06 -16.67
CA ASN A 142 -14.10 11.84 -17.81
C ASN A 142 -14.38 10.34 -18.03
N TYR A 143 -13.37 9.49 -17.88
CA TYR A 143 -13.49 8.05 -18.02
C TYR A 143 -14.49 7.44 -17.00
N SER A 144 -14.42 7.84 -15.75
CA SER A 144 -15.31 7.37 -14.68
C SER A 144 -16.63 8.11 -14.57
N GLN A 145 -16.76 9.27 -15.25
CA GLN A 145 -17.84 10.25 -15.00
C GLN A 145 -17.90 10.71 -13.53
N TRP A 146 -16.73 10.71 -12.84
CA TRP A 146 -16.58 11.06 -11.44
C TRP A 146 -15.64 12.26 -11.25
N PRO A 147 -16.08 13.34 -10.59
CA PRO A 147 -15.38 14.63 -10.65
C PRO A 147 -14.14 14.73 -9.76
N THR A 148 -13.95 13.79 -8.83
CA THR A 148 -12.92 13.91 -7.80
C THR A 148 -11.85 12.82 -7.87
N ILE A 149 -10.69 13.09 -7.27
CA ILE A 149 -9.56 12.19 -7.04
C ILE A 149 -9.34 12.11 -5.52
N PRO A 150 -9.12 10.93 -4.93
CA PRO A 150 -8.74 9.66 -5.56
C PRO A 150 -9.90 8.91 -6.21
N GLN A 151 -9.54 7.93 -7.08
CA GLN A 151 -10.46 6.99 -7.68
C GLN A 151 -9.91 5.58 -7.56
N LEU A 152 -10.72 4.66 -7.03
CA LEU A 152 -10.38 3.25 -6.85
C LEU A 152 -11.07 2.41 -7.91
N TYR A 153 -10.32 1.50 -8.53
CA TYR A 153 -10.79 0.51 -9.47
C TYR A 153 -10.40 -0.89 -9.01
N VAL A 154 -11.32 -1.84 -9.13
CA VAL A 154 -11.10 -3.26 -8.82
C VAL A 154 -11.58 -4.10 -9.99
N LYS A 155 -10.71 -4.94 -10.55
CA LYS A 155 -10.99 -5.78 -11.73
C LYS A 155 -11.54 -4.98 -12.93
N GLY A 156 -11.03 -3.78 -13.15
CA GLY A 156 -11.49 -2.90 -14.23
C GLY A 156 -12.75 -2.09 -13.93
N GLU A 157 -13.43 -2.34 -12.82
CA GLU A 157 -14.65 -1.64 -12.44
C GLU A 157 -14.35 -0.46 -11.50
N PHE A 158 -15.01 0.66 -11.73
CA PHE A 158 -14.93 1.82 -10.87
C PHE A 158 -15.68 1.58 -9.56
N VAL A 159 -14.97 1.62 -8.44
CA VAL A 159 -15.54 1.42 -7.10
C VAL A 159 -16.03 2.73 -6.50
N GLY A 160 -15.23 3.80 -6.61
CA GLY A 160 -15.56 5.10 -6.05
C GLY A 160 -14.37 5.94 -5.63
N GLY A 161 -14.68 7.05 -4.97
CA GLY A 161 -13.71 7.91 -4.29
C GLY A 161 -13.44 7.48 -2.85
N ALA A 162 -12.78 8.35 -2.07
CA ALA A 162 -12.38 8.06 -0.70
C ALA A 162 -13.57 7.74 0.22
N ASP A 163 -14.66 8.47 0.09
CA ASP A 163 -15.82 8.31 0.99
C ASP A 163 -16.58 7.01 0.70
N ILE A 164 -16.69 6.61 -0.56
CA ILE A 164 -17.31 5.32 -0.94
C ILE A 164 -16.43 4.15 -0.47
N ALA A 165 -15.11 4.24 -0.69
CA ALA A 165 -14.18 3.22 -0.20
C ALA A 165 -14.24 3.06 1.32
N GLU A 166 -14.38 4.17 2.07
CA GLU A 166 -14.54 4.16 3.53
C GLU A 166 -15.85 3.51 3.97
N GLN A 167 -16.95 3.81 3.31
CA GLN A 167 -18.24 3.15 3.57
C GLN A 167 -18.14 1.63 3.34
N MET A 168 -17.58 1.21 2.20
CA MET A 168 -17.40 -0.20 1.89
C MET A 168 -16.42 -0.91 2.84
N MET A 169 -15.40 -0.19 3.36
CA MET A 169 -14.52 -0.72 4.39
C MET A 169 -15.29 -0.97 5.70
N ASN A 170 -16.15 -0.05 6.10
CA ASN A 170 -16.96 -0.17 7.32
C ASN A 170 -17.98 -1.29 7.25
N THR A 171 -18.54 -1.58 6.08
CA THR A 171 -19.46 -2.71 5.84
C THR A 171 -18.73 -4.05 5.62
N GLY A 172 -17.40 -4.02 5.38
CA GLY A 172 -16.61 -5.19 5.03
C GLY A 172 -16.66 -5.58 3.55
N GLU A 173 -17.45 -4.90 2.73
CA GLU A 173 -17.56 -5.16 1.28
C GLU A 173 -16.23 -4.95 0.56
N LEU A 174 -15.51 -3.88 0.90
CA LEU A 174 -14.21 -3.60 0.29
C LEU A 174 -13.21 -4.73 0.53
N GLN A 175 -13.20 -5.31 1.73
CA GLN A 175 -12.32 -6.43 2.07
C GLN A 175 -12.63 -7.68 1.23
N ILE A 176 -13.91 -7.98 1.03
CA ILE A 176 -14.36 -9.12 0.21
C ILE A 176 -13.93 -8.90 -1.24
N MET A 177 -14.24 -7.73 -1.80
CA MET A 177 -13.92 -7.35 -3.18
C MET A 177 -12.42 -7.43 -3.47
N LEU A 178 -11.58 -6.88 -2.60
CA LEU A 178 -10.13 -6.90 -2.74
C LEU A 178 -9.56 -8.32 -2.63
N ARG A 179 -10.08 -9.12 -1.69
CA ARG A 179 -9.67 -10.54 -1.56
C ARG A 179 -9.99 -11.33 -2.82
N ASP A 180 -11.19 -11.17 -3.36
CA ASP A 180 -11.63 -11.89 -4.57
C ASP A 180 -10.84 -11.44 -5.83
N ALA A 181 -10.40 -10.18 -5.88
CA ALA A 181 -9.53 -9.67 -6.91
C ALA A 181 -8.15 -10.32 -6.85
N MET A 182 -7.56 -10.42 -5.65
CA MET A 182 -6.22 -11.01 -5.47
C MET A 182 -6.20 -12.53 -5.64
N GLN A 183 -7.32 -13.23 -5.35
CA GLN A 183 -7.42 -14.69 -5.54
C GLN A 183 -7.54 -15.08 -7.02
N ALA A 184 -8.13 -14.22 -7.83
CA ALA A 184 -8.23 -14.45 -9.27
C ALA A 184 -6.86 -14.45 -9.95
N GLU A 185 -5.93 -13.58 -9.55
CA GLU A 185 -4.54 -13.56 -10.02
C GLU A 185 -3.75 -14.84 -9.66
N ALA A 186 -3.98 -15.35 -8.45
CA ALA A 186 -3.23 -16.52 -7.98
C ALA A 186 -3.58 -17.82 -8.74
N LYS A 187 -4.65 -17.79 -9.54
CA LYS A 187 -5.14 -18.95 -10.33
C LYS A 187 -4.89 -18.82 -11.83
N ALA A 188 -4.43 -17.66 -12.31
CA ALA A 188 -4.09 -17.40 -13.71
C ALA A 188 -2.60 -17.64 -13.98
#